data_919107dfd575050a4776e58db260463a
#
_entry.id   919107dfd575050a4776e58db260463a
#
_cell.length_a   1.000
_cell.length_b   1.000
_cell.length_c   1.000
_cell.angle_alpha   90.00
_cell.angle_beta   90.00
_cell.angle_gamma   90.00
#
_symmetry.space_group_name_H-M   'P 1'
#
loop_
_entity.id
_entity.type
_entity.pdbx_description
1 polymer ?
#
loop_
_entity_poly.entity_id
_entity_poly.type
_entity_poly.pdbx_seq_one_letter_code
_entity_poly.pdbx_strand_id
1 'polypeptide(L)'
;MLSVTNLKVRYGNTEALHGISFTVDKGEIVTLIGANGAGKTTTLLSIARLGPPEGPKIVEGDIAYRGQSLLPVPPHEIVSKMNMALAPEGRHIFGNLTVEENLTLATYARTDMGNVKRDYERVYELFPRLVERRKQRSESLSGGEQQMLAVGRALMTGADFIMLDELSMGLAPLLMYDMFRALKELNSQGMTLLLIEQNARIALQFAHRGYVLDTGAIVASGNARELMDNPDVKKAYLGG
;
A
#
# COMPACT_ATOMS: atom_id res chain seq x y z
N MET A 1 2.28 4.69 -14.64
CA MET A 1 2.09 5.72 -13.62
C MET A 1 3.29 5.81 -12.69
N LEU A 2 3.68 4.73 -12.04
CA LEU A 2 4.93 4.58 -11.27
C LEU A 2 5.90 3.70 -12.06
N SER A 3 7.18 4.07 -12.07
CA SER A 3 8.28 3.25 -12.61
C SER A 3 9.42 3.22 -11.59
N VAL A 4 9.84 2.04 -11.22
CA VAL A 4 11.02 1.77 -10.40
C VAL A 4 12.05 1.11 -11.30
N THR A 5 13.27 1.64 -11.36
CA THR A 5 14.32 1.19 -12.29
C THR A 5 15.61 0.94 -11.54
N ASN A 6 16.09 -0.29 -11.58
CA ASN A 6 17.36 -0.74 -10.99
C ASN A 6 17.57 -0.25 -9.55
N LEU A 7 16.51 -0.31 -8.72
CA LEU A 7 16.53 0.24 -7.38
C LEU A 7 17.35 -0.62 -6.43
N LYS A 8 18.47 -0.07 -5.94
CA LYS A 8 19.31 -0.67 -4.88
C LYS A 8 19.19 0.15 -3.60
N VAL A 9 18.97 -0.55 -2.50
CA VAL A 9 18.67 0.08 -1.20
C VAL A 9 19.45 -0.62 -0.09
N ARG A 10 19.97 0.15 0.87
CA ARG A 10 20.70 -0.34 2.02
C ARG A 10 20.16 0.17 3.34
N TYR A 11 20.33 -0.66 4.37
CA TYR A 11 20.28 -0.29 5.79
C TYR A 11 21.68 -0.44 6.37
N GLY A 12 22.34 0.68 6.65
CA GLY A 12 23.76 0.66 7.02
C GLY A 12 24.61 -0.01 5.93
N ASN A 13 25.25 -1.11 6.26
CA ASN A 13 26.07 -1.90 5.33
C ASN A 13 25.32 -3.07 4.67
N THR A 14 24.08 -3.34 5.07
CA THR A 14 23.30 -4.45 4.53
C THR A 14 22.46 -3.97 3.34
N GLU A 15 22.67 -4.58 2.18
CA GLU A 15 21.85 -4.33 1.00
C GLU A 15 20.53 -5.11 1.12
N ALA A 16 19.42 -4.39 1.02
CA ALA A 16 18.07 -4.94 1.17
C ALA A 16 17.34 -5.08 -0.18
N LEU A 17 17.74 -4.29 -1.20
CA LEU A 17 17.24 -4.42 -2.58
C LEU A 17 18.43 -4.42 -3.53
N HIS A 18 18.45 -5.37 -4.46
CA HIS A 18 19.56 -5.71 -5.34
C HIS A 18 19.32 -5.28 -6.80
N GLY A 19 18.68 -4.11 -7.04
CA GLY A 19 18.43 -3.60 -8.39
C GLY A 19 17.07 -4.02 -8.94
N ILE A 20 16.02 -3.90 -8.15
CA ILE A 20 14.66 -4.23 -8.59
C ILE A 20 14.13 -3.23 -9.61
N SER A 21 13.35 -3.74 -10.57
CA SER A 21 12.67 -2.90 -11.57
C SER A 21 11.23 -3.38 -11.75
N PHE A 22 10.27 -2.46 -11.66
CA PHE A 22 8.86 -2.76 -11.88
C PHE A 22 8.06 -1.49 -12.22
N THR A 23 6.84 -1.68 -12.70
CA THR A 23 5.94 -0.58 -13.07
C THR A 23 4.55 -0.79 -12.49
N VAL A 24 3.83 0.32 -12.26
CA VAL A 24 2.40 0.33 -11.94
C VAL A 24 1.73 1.32 -12.89
N ASP A 25 0.76 0.87 -13.67
CA ASP A 25 0.03 1.71 -14.59
C ASP A 25 -1.19 2.37 -13.89
N LYS A 26 -1.68 3.47 -14.48
CA LYS A 26 -2.84 4.17 -13.91
C LYS A 26 -4.09 3.28 -13.94
N GLY A 27 -4.81 3.22 -12.82
CA GLY A 27 -6.01 2.40 -12.66
C GLY A 27 -5.72 0.92 -12.52
N GLU A 28 -4.48 0.54 -12.21
CA GLU A 28 -4.06 -0.84 -12.03
C GLU A 28 -3.97 -1.20 -10.53
N ILE A 29 -4.28 -2.45 -10.21
CA ILE A 29 -3.88 -3.09 -8.95
C ILE A 29 -2.67 -3.95 -9.27
N VAL A 30 -1.51 -3.57 -8.72
CA VAL A 30 -0.28 -4.35 -8.79
C VAL A 30 0.04 -4.89 -7.40
N THR A 31 0.49 -6.15 -7.32
CA THR A 31 0.95 -6.70 -6.05
C THR A 31 2.43 -7.05 -6.09
N LEU A 32 3.13 -6.78 -4.99
CA LEU A 32 4.48 -7.26 -4.72
C LEU A 32 4.38 -8.29 -3.60
N ILE A 33 4.59 -9.55 -3.93
CA ILE A 33 4.49 -10.68 -3.00
C ILE A 33 5.87 -11.23 -2.67
N GLY A 34 6.00 -11.84 -1.50
CA GLY A 34 7.26 -12.45 -1.06
C GLY A 34 7.25 -12.78 0.43
N ALA A 35 8.22 -13.56 0.88
CA ALA A 35 8.40 -13.90 2.28
C ALA A 35 8.76 -12.67 3.15
N ASN A 36 8.70 -12.83 4.48
CA ASN A 36 9.19 -11.80 5.39
C ASN A 36 10.71 -11.60 5.17
N GLY A 37 11.12 -10.34 5.17
CA GLY A 37 12.52 -9.98 4.88
C GLY A 37 12.89 -9.95 3.39
N ALA A 38 11.98 -10.25 2.46
CA ALA A 38 12.26 -10.20 1.02
C ALA A 38 12.52 -8.78 0.47
N GLY A 39 12.24 -7.71 1.24
CA GLY A 39 12.44 -6.33 0.81
C GLY A 39 11.17 -5.57 0.45
N LYS A 40 9.99 -6.16 0.69
CA LYS A 40 8.68 -5.59 0.34
C LYS A 40 8.44 -4.21 0.96
N THR A 41 8.45 -4.12 2.29
CA THR A 41 8.30 -2.86 3.04
C THR A 41 9.41 -1.86 2.70
N THR A 42 10.65 -2.32 2.50
CA THR A 42 11.77 -1.49 2.02
C THR A 42 11.44 -0.80 0.70
N THR A 43 10.80 -1.51 -0.22
CA THR A 43 10.34 -0.95 -1.50
C THR A 43 9.33 0.17 -1.29
N LEU A 44 8.30 -0.03 -0.45
CA LEU A 44 7.30 1.01 -0.16
C LEU A 44 7.91 2.23 0.52
N LEU A 45 8.75 2.02 1.54
CA LEU A 45 9.42 3.12 2.25
C LEU A 45 10.30 3.92 1.30
N SER A 46 10.97 3.27 0.34
CA SER A 46 11.78 3.94 -0.69
C SER A 46 10.93 4.80 -1.61
N ILE A 47 9.76 4.30 -2.06
CA ILE A 47 8.81 5.05 -2.90
C ILE A 47 8.22 6.23 -2.12
N ALA A 48 7.83 6.02 -0.86
CA ALA A 48 7.31 7.06 0.03
C ALA A 48 8.38 8.06 0.49
N ARG A 49 9.65 7.84 0.10
CA ARG A 49 10.81 8.65 0.50
C ARG A 49 11.03 8.72 2.01
N LEU A 50 10.53 7.73 2.74
CA LEU A 50 10.75 7.56 4.18
C LEU A 50 12.13 6.94 4.41
N GLY A 51 13.14 7.79 4.43
CA GLY A 51 14.55 7.43 4.56
C GLY A 51 15.14 7.75 5.94
N PRO A 52 16.47 7.99 5.96
CA PRO A 52 17.24 8.20 7.20
C PRO A 52 16.61 9.19 8.20
N PRO A 53 16.99 9.09 9.52
CA PRO A 53 18.23 8.47 9.97
C PRO A 53 18.22 6.94 10.09
N GLU A 54 17.07 6.28 10.23
CA GLU A 54 17.02 4.82 10.45
C GLU A 54 16.35 4.05 9.30
N GLY A 55 15.85 4.77 8.29
CA GLY A 55 15.17 4.18 7.14
C GLY A 55 16.11 3.75 6.02
N PRO A 56 15.52 3.24 4.91
CA PRO A 56 16.25 2.77 3.76
C PRO A 56 17.00 3.90 3.03
N LYS A 57 18.23 3.67 2.65
CA LYS A 57 19.04 4.57 1.82
C LYS A 57 19.09 4.03 0.40
N ILE A 58 18.56 4.76 -0.56
CA ILE A 58 18.70 4.46 -1.98
C ILE A 58 20.15 4.75 -2.38
N VAL A 59 20.83 3.76 -2.97
CA VAL A 59 22.22 3.87 -3.40
C VAL A 59 22.37 3.88 -4.91
N GLU A 60 21.41 3.32 -5.64
CA GLU A 60 21.39 3.29 -7.12
C GLU A 60 19.95 3.17 -7.62
N GLY A 61 19.71 3.55 -8.87
CA GLY A 61 18.42 3.45 -9.53
C GLY A 61 17.60 4.71 -9.43
N ASP A 62 16.37 4.65 -9.94
CA ASP A 62 15.41 5.74 -9.94
C ASP A 62 14.00 5.25 -9.61
N ILE A 63 13.22 6.16 -9.05
CA ILE A 63 11.78 6.00 -8.81
C ILE A 63 11.10 7.18 -9.49
N ALA A 64 10.42 6.94 -10.60
CA ALA A 64 9.69 7.97 -11.34
C ALA A 64 8.18 7.80 -11.15
N TYR A 65 7.49 8.89 -10.85
CA TYR A 65 6.04 8.96 -10.75
C TYR A 65 5.51 10.01 -11.72
N ARG A 66 4.62 9.61 -12.63
CA ARG A 66 4.09 10.48 -13.71
C ARG A 66 5.20 11.14 -14.54
N GLY A 67 6.30 10.41 -14.76
CA GLY A 67 7.46 10.90 -15.52
C GLY A 67 8.42 11.80 -14.74
N GLN A 68 8.17 12.08 -13.46
CA GLN A 68 9.04 12.87 -12.60
C GLN A 68 9.75 11.97 -11.60
N SER A 69 11.08 12.11 -11.44
CA SER A 69 11.83 11.40 -10.40
C SER A 69 11.38 11.84 -9.01
N LEU A 70 11.16 10.88 -8.12
CA LEU A 70 10.84 11.12 -6.73
C LEU A 70 12.09 11.31 -5.86
N LEU A 71 13.28 11.02 -6.36
CA LEU A 71 14.51 11.06 -5.55
C LEU A 71 14.77 12.41 -4.88
N PRO A 72 14.52 13.57 -5.52
CA PRO A 72 14.65 14.89 -4.88
C PRO A 72 13.45 15.30 -4.05
N VAL A 73 12.32 14.54 -4.10
CA VAL A 73 11.07 14.95 -3.46
C VAL A 73 11.11 14.60 -1.97
N PRO A 74 10.86 15.55 -1.06
CA PRO A 74 10.79 15.26 0.36
C PRO A 74 9.52 14.48 0.74
N PRO A 75 9.52 13.66 1.81
CA PRO A 75 8.43 12.75 2.15
C PRO A 75 7.05 13.43 2.26
N HIS A 76 6.97 14.62 2.85
CA HIS A 76 5.70 15.34 3.01
C HIS A 76 5.09 15.79 1.67
N GLU A 77 5.90 15.98 0.64
CA GLU A 77 5.44 16.34 -0.71
C GLU A 77 4.94 15.11 -1.50
N ILE A 78 5.33 13.91 -1.13
CA ILE A 78 4.78 12.67 -1.71
C ILE A 78 3.26 12.62 -1.51
N VAL A 79 2.78 13.00 -0.32
CA VAL A 79 1.33 13.04 -0.06
C VAL A 79 0.71 14.31 -0.63
N SER A 80 1.25 15.49 -0.32
CA SER A 80 0.60 16.78 -0.60
C SER A 80 0.67 17.22 -2.06
N LYS A 81 1.73 16.87 -2.79
CA LYS A 81 1.94 17.30 -4.19
C LYS A 81 1.85 16.15 -5.19
N MET A 82 2.31 14.95 -4.82
CA MET A 82 2.28 13.80 -5.73
C MET A 82 0.96 13.02 -5.65
N ASN A 83 0.09 13.29 -4.68
CA ASN A 83 -1.17 12.58 -4.43
C ASN A 83 -0.96 11.07 -4.26
N MET A 84 0.08 10.71 -3.53
CA MET A 84 0.40 9.32 -3.18
C MET A 84 0.23 9.13 -1.68
N ALA A 85 -0.42 8.06 -1.26
CA ALA A 85 -0.57 7.73 0.16
C ALA A 85 0.02 6.35 0.47
N LEU A 86 0.46 6.18 1.71
CA LEU A 86 0.90 4.91 2.26
C LEU A 86 0.04 4.55 3.48
N ALA A 87 -0.58 3.37 3.47
CA ALA A 87 -1.07 2.71 4.67
C ALA A 87 -0.03 1.66 5.08
N PRO A 88 0.81 1.95 6.08
CA PRO A 88 1.89 1.06 6.49
C PRO A 88 1.38 -0.13 7.27
N GLU A 89 2.20 -1.16 7.39
CA GLU A 89 2.00 -2.28 8.31
C GLU A 89 1.79 -1.77 9.74
N GLY A 90 0.99 -2.50 10.54
CA GLY A 90 0.74 -2.12 11.94
C GLY A 90 -0.32 -1.03 12.13
N ARG A 91 -1.06 -0.68 11.07
CA ARG A 91 -2.23 0.22 11.06
C ARG A 91 -1.90 1.69 11.33
N HIS A 92 -1.00 2.01 12.27
CA HIS A 92 -0.55 3.36 12.64
C HIS A 92 -1.68 4.39 12.81
N ILE A 93 -2.78 3.97 13.44
CA ILE A 93 -3.90 4.85 13.80
C ILE A 93 -3.60 5.59 15.12
N PHE A 94 -4.24 6.74 15.31
CA PHE A 94 -4.16 7.47 16.57
C PHE A 94 -5.19 6.91 17.55
N GLY A 95 -4.78 5.97 18.41
CA GLY A 95 -5.65 5.20 19.29
C GLY A 95 -6.52 6.05 20.21
N ASN A 96 -5.97 7.15 20.71
CA ASN A 96 -6.64 8.12 21.59
C ASN A 96 -7.66 9.03 20.88
N LEU A 97 -7.65 9.06 19.55
CA LEU A 97 -8.63 9.78 18.74
C LEU A 97 -9.79 8.87 18.34
N THR A 98 -10.95 9.45 18.11
CA THR A 98 -12.11 8.77 17.53
C THR A 98 -11.86 8.41 16.06
N VAL A 99 -12.71 7.55 15.49
CA VAL A 99 -12.70 7.23 14.05
C VAL A 99 -12.79 8.50 13.22
N GLU A 100 -13.76 9.37 13.53
CA GLU A 100 -14.00 10.62 12.80
C GLU A 100 -12.80 11.58 12.89
N GLU A 101 -12.20 11.72 14.06
CA GLU A 101 -10.99 12.54 14.25
C GLU A 101 -9.77 11.99 13.50
N ASN A 102 -9.58 10.65 13.46
CA ASN A 102 -8.55 10.01 12.66
C ASN A 102 -8.71 10.32 11.16
N LEU A 103 -9.94 10.23 10.64
CA LEU A 103 -10.24 10.54 9.24
C LEU A 103 -10.04 12.04 8.96
N THR A 104 -10.51 12.92 9.86
CA THR A 104 -10.32 14.37 9.73
C THR A 104 -8.85 14.75 9.70
N LEU A 105 -8.04 14.19 10.60
CA LEU A 105 -6.61 14.49 10.67
C LEU A 105 -5.88 14.14 9.37
N ALA A 106 -6.30 13.10 8.66
CA ALA A 106 -5.71 12.71 7.39
C ALA A 106 -5.92 13.74 6.27
N THR A 107 -6.89 14.64 6.41
CA THR A 107 -7.12 15.72 5.43
C THR A 107 -6.14 16.88 5.56
N TYR A 108 -5.31 16.92 6.61
CA TYR A 108 -4.43 18.07 6.90
C TYR A 108 -3.42 18.37 5.78
N ALA A 109 -2.97 17.34 5.06
CA ALA A 109 -2.00 17.48 3.97
C ALA A 109 -2.65 17.87 2.62
N ARG A 110 -3.99 17.97 2.54
CA ARG A 110 -4.71 18.23 1.29
C ARG A 110 -4.71 19.70 0.90
N THR A 111 -4.76 19.90 -0.40
CA THR A 111 -4.99 21.21 -1.02
C THR A 111 -6.40 21.35 -1.59
N ASP A 112 -7.11 20.24 -1.85
CA ASP A 112 -8.43 20.19 -2.49
C ASP A 112 -9.57 20.00 -1.47
N MET A 113 -9.75 20.91 -0.56
CA MET A 113 -10.76 20.82 0.52
C MET A 113 -12.21 20.63 0.03
N GLY A 114 -12.51 20.99 -1.22
CA GLY A 114 -13.86 20.81 -1.82
C GLY A 114 -14.31 19.34 -1.96
N ASN A 115 -13.38 18.40 -2.00
CA ASN A 115 -13.67 16.97 -2.17
C ASN A 115 -13.74 16.20 -0.85
N VAL A 116 -13.43 16.80 0.28
CA VAL A 116 -13.37 16.12 1.60
C VAL A 116 -14.69 15.42 1.95
N LYS A 117 -15.84 16.09 1.73
CA LYS A 117 -17.15 15.50 2.02
C LYS A 117 -17.40 14.23 1.20
N ARG A 118 -17.11 14.28 -0.11
CA ARG A 118 -17.25 13.12 -1.00
C ARG A 118 -16.37 11.95 -0.55
N ASP A 119 -15.15 12.24 -0.10
CA ASP A 119 -14.22 11.20 0.33
C ASP A 119 -14.64 10.59 1.68
N TYR A 120 -15.25 11.37 2.58
CA TYR A 120 -15.93 10.82 3.76
C TYR A 120 -17.08 9.87 3.39
N GLU A 121 -17.96 10.29 2.48
CA GLU A 121 -19.06 9.46 1.99
C GLU A 121 -18.52 8.15 1.40
N ARG A 122 -17.48 8.23 0.57
CA ARG A 122 -16.80 7.06 -0.01
C ARG A 122 -16.21 6.12 1.03
N VAL A 123 -15.51 6.64 2.05
CA VAL A 123 -14.96 5.82 3.14
C VAL A 123 -16.08 5.11 3.89
N TYR A 124 -17.18 5.79 4.16
CA TYR A 124 -18.30 5.23 4.90
C TYR A 124 -19.14 4.23 4.09
N GLU A 125 -19.23 4.41 2.78
CA GLU A 125 -19.83 3.42 1.87
C GLU A 125 -19.01 2.14 1.81
N LEU A 126 -17.68 2.26 1.70
CA LEU A 126 -16.78 1.11 1.65
C LEU A 126 -16.68 0.39 3.00
N PHE A 127 -16.76 1.12 4.10
CA PHE A 127 -16.56 0.60 5.45
C PHE A 127 -17.72 1.02 6.39
N PRO A 128 -18.94 0.45 6.23
CA PRO A 128 -20.12 0.86 7.04
C PRO A 128 -19.91 0.71 8.54
N ARG A 129 -19.05 -0.23 8.98
CA ARG A 129 -18.67 -0.41 10.37
C ARG A 129 -18.04 0.85 10.99
N LEU A 130 -17.32 1.64 10.20
CA LEU A 130 -16.73 2.90 10.68
C LEU A 130 -17.79 3.97 10.95
N VAL A 131 -18.93 3.95 10.24
CA VAL A 131 -20.06 4.84 10.49
C VAL A 131 -20.66 4.58 11.87
N GLU A 132 -20.94 3.31 12.16
CA GLU A 132 -21.52 2.87 13.44
C GLU A 132 -20.65 3.29 14.63
N ARG A 133 -19.33 3.36 14.41
CA ARG A 133 -18.32 3.59 15.43
C ARG A 133 -17.62 4.96 15.33
N ARG A 134 -18.19 5.89 14.54
CA ARG A 134 -17.50 7.14 14.19
C ARG A 134 -17.02 7.96 15.40
N LYS A 135 -17.75 7.89 16.52
CA LYS A 135 -17.42 8.59 17.79
C LYS A 135 -16.64 7.72 18.79
N GLN A 136 -16.36 6.48 18.43
CA GLN A 136 -15.62 5.55 19.29
C GLN A 136 -14.12 5.80 19.17
N ARG A 137 -13.37 5.67 20.26
CA ARG A 137 -11.90 5.73 20.25
C ARG A 137 -11.33 4.56 19.46
N SER A 138 -10.36 4.85 18.62
CA SER A 138 -9.82 3.86 17.67
C SER A 138 -9.08 2.71 18.34
N GLU A 139 -8.52 2.92 19.54
CA GLU A 139 -7.87 1.87 20.32
C GLU A 139 -8.82 0.74 20.72
N SER A 140 -10.13 1.04 20.85
CA SER A 140 -11.15 0.08 21.24
C SER A 140 -11.82 -0.65 20.07
N LEU A 141 -11.42 -0.35 18.83
CA LEU A 141 -11.86 -1.05 17.63
C LEU A 141 -11.24 -2.45 17.55
N SER A 142 -11.97 -3.38 16.90
CA SER A 142 -11.38 -4.65 16.50
C SER A 142 -10.24 -4.45 15.50
N GLY A 143 -9.33 -5.44 15.39
CA GLY A 143 -8.22 -5.37 14.47
C GLY A 143 -8.62 -5.11 13.01
N GLY A 144 -9.75 -5.67 12.56
CA GLY A 144 -10.28 -5.44 11.22
C GLY A 144 -10.81 -4.02 11.03
N GLU A 145 -11.52 -3.47 12.03
CA GLU A 145 -12.01 -2.09 11.99
C GLU A 145 -10.86 -1.08 12.02
N GLN A 146 -9.79 -1.37 12.77
CA GLN A 146 -8.57 -0.55 12.76
C GLN A 146 -7.90 -0.56 11.38
N GLN A 147 -7.89 -1.71 10.70
CA GLN A 147 -7.34 -1.83 9.34
C GLN A 147 -8.20 -1.04 8.33
N MET A 148 -9.53 -1.13 8.43
CA MET A 148 -10.45 -0.32 7.62
C MET A 148 -10.21 1.18 7.85
N LEU A 149 -9.98 1.58 9.11
CA LEU A 149 -9.66 2.97 9.45
C LEU A 149 -8.32 3.42 8.84
N ALA A 150 -7.29 2.56 8.85
CA ALA A 150 -6.00 2.87 8.24
C ALA A 150 -6.12 3.10 6.72
N VAL A 151 -6.89 2.26 6.01
CA VAL A 151 -7.20 2.46 4.58
C VAL A 151 -8.05 3.72 4.39
N GLY A 152 -9.07 3.94 5.22
CA GLY A 152 -9.89 5.15 5.19
C GLY A 152 -9.06 6.43 5.34
N ARG A 153 -8.08 6.43 6.25
CA ARG A 153 -7.15 7.56 6.40
C ARG A 153 -6.32 7.81 5.13
N ALA A 154 -5.84 6.75 4.48
CA ALA A 154 -5.13 6.91 3.21
C ALA A 154 -6.03 7.52 2.12
N LEU A 155 -7.32 7.13 2.05
CA LEU A 155 -8.29 7.74 1.14
C LEU A 155 -8.55 9.21 1.45
N MET A 156 -8.65 9.57 2.74
CA MET A 156 -8.90 10.96 3.17
C MET A 156 -7.76 11.92 2.81
N THR A 157 -6.57 11.45 2.45
CA THR A 157 -5.50 12.30 1.91
C THR A 157 -5.81 12.88 0.53
N GLY A 158 -6.81 12.35 -0.18
CA GLY A 158 -7.12 12.71 -1.56
C GLY A 158 -6.19 12.08 -2.60
N ALA A 159 -5.41 11.08 -2.19
CA ALA A 159 -4.50 10.38 -3.10
C ALA A 159 -5.25 9.60 -4.18
N ASP A 160 -4.67 9.55 -5.38
CA ASP A 160 -5.14 8.72 -6.49
C ASP A 160 -4.22 7.48 -6.73
N PHE A 161 -3.14 7.40 -5.97
CA PHE A 161 -2.27 6.23 -5.86
C PHE A 161 -2.06 5.89 -4.40
N ILE A 162 -2.48 4.68 -4.00
CA ILE A 162 -2.35 4.21 -2.61
C ILE A 162 -1.47 2.98 -2.57
N MET A 163 -0.49 3.02 -1.70
CA MET A 163 0.39 1.91 -1.34
C MET A 163 -0.10 1.31 -0.02
N LEU A 164 -0.20 -0.01 0.04
CA LEU A 164 -0.80 -0.75 1.16
C LEU A 164 0.15 -1.87 1.58
N ASP A 165 0.55 -1.86 2.84
CA ASP A 165 1.52 -2.83 3.39
C ASP A 165 0.82 -3.83 4.31
N GLU A 166 0.83 -5.11 3.91
CA GLU A 166 0.35 -6.28 4.67
C GLU A 166 -1.03 -6.11 5.31
N LEU A 167 -2.02 -5.67 4.52
CA LEU A 167 -3.39 -5.45 5.00
C LEU A 167 -4.09 -6.71 5.52
N SER A 168 -3.71 -7.88 4.99
CA SER A 168 -4.32 -9.15 5.37
C SER A 168 -3.87 -9.67 6.72
N MET A 169 -2.77 -9.13 7.26
CA MET A 169 -2.15 -9.65 8.47
C MET A 169 -3.07 -9.51 9.70
N GLY A 170 -3.32 -10.63 10.39
CA GLY A 170 -4.14 -10.69 11.60
C GLY A 170 -5.65 -10.47 11.37
N LEU A 171 -6.12 -10.51 10.12
CA LEU A 171 -7.54 -10.46 9.81
C LEU A 171 -8.16 -11.86 9.75
N ALA A 172 -9.40 -11.98 10.25
CA ALA A 172 -10.22 -13.16 9.99
C ALA A 172 -10.48 -13.28 8.47
N PRO A 173 -10.57 -14.52 7.91
CA PRO A 173 -10.70 -14.72 6.47
C PRO A 173 -11.81 -13.90 5.81
N LEU A 174 -12.98 -13.80 6.44
CA LEU A 174 -14.10 -13.04 5.92
C LEU A 174 -13.78 -11.54 5.80
N LEU A 175 -13.20 -10.94 6.86
CA LEU A 175 -12.82 -9.53 6.87
C LEU A 175 -11.71 -9.23 5.86
N MET A 176 -10.80 -10.17 5.66
CA MET A 176 -9.76 -10.08 4.65
C MET A 176 -10.38 -9.98 3.24
N TYR A 177 -11.32 -10.87 2.89
CA TYR A 177 -12.04 -10.81 1.62
C TYR A 177 -12.84 -9.52 1.44
N ASP A 178 -13.51 -9.05 2.48
CA ASP A 178 -14.27 -7.80 2.45
C ASP A 178 -13.34 -6.59 2.20
N MET A 179 -12.15 -6.59 2.83
CA MET A 179 -11.13 -5.55 2.59
C MET A 179 -10.67 -5.55 1.13
N PHE A 180 -10.31 -6.71 0.56
CA PHE A 180 -9.87 -6.79 -0.82
C PHE A 180 -10.99 -6.45 -1.83
N ARG A 181 -12.26 -6.77 -1.51
CA ARG A 181 -13.40 -6.31 -2.30
C ARG A 181 -13.54 -4.79 -2.30
N ALA A 182 -13.39 -4.15 -1.12
CA ALA A 182 -13.37 -2.70 -1.02
C ALA A 182 -12.25 -2.07 -1.85
N LEU A 183 -11.04 -2.66 -1.85
CA LEU A 183 -9.93 -2.22 -2.71
C LEU A 183 -10.25 -2.38 -4.20
N LYS A 184 -10.91 -3.46 -4.59
CA LYS A 184 -11.34 -3.67 -5.98
C LYS A 184 -12.41 -2.65 -6.40
N GLU A 185 -13.33 -2.32 -5.50
CA GLU A 185 -14.32 -1.26 -5.72
C GLU A 185 -13.64 0.10 -5.91
N LEU A 186 -12.69 0.45 -5.05
CA LEU A 186 -11.86 1.65 -5.20
C LEU A 186 -11.15 1.71 -6.55
N ASN A 187 -10.60 0.58 -6.98
CA ASN A 187 -9.92 0.49 -8.26
C ASN A 187 -10.90 0.66 -9.45
N SER A 188 -12.10 0.09 -9.38
CA SER A 188 -13.14 0.28 -10.42
C SER A 188 -13.55 1.73 -10.60
N GLN A 189 -13.38 2.54 -9.55
CA GLN A 189 -13.58 3.99 -9.55
C GLN A 189 -12.34 4.79 -10.00
N GLY A 190 -11.31 4.10 -10.52
CA GLY A 190 -10.09 4.71 -11.10
C GLY A 190 -8.89 4.83 -10.15
N MET A 191 -8.99 4.32 -8.91
CA MET A 191 -7.86 4.30 -7.97
C MET A 191 -6.76 3.37 -8.45
N THR A 192 -5.51 3.80 -8.33
CA THR A 192 -4.33 2.96 -8.57
C THR A 192 -3.81 2.42 -7.25
N LEU A 193 -3.51 1.11 -7.18
CA LEU A 193 -3.12 0.45 -5.94
C LEU A 193 -1.82 -0.35 -6.13
N LEU A 194 -0.89 -0.20 -5.20
CA LEU A 194 0.26 -1.08 -5.03
C LEU A 194 0.10 -1.82 -3.70
N LEU A 195 -0.11 -3.13 -3.78
CA LEU A 195 -0.33 -4.01 -2.63
C LEU A 195 0.97 -4.75 -2.30
N ILE A 196 1.38 -4.67 -1.07
CA ILE A 196 2.44 -5.53 -0.53
C ILE A 196 1.78 -6.57 0.36
N GLU A 197 2.02 -7.85 0.06
CA GLU A 197 1.37 -8.93 0.79
C GLU A 197 2.27 -10.14 0.97
N GLN A 198 2.14 -10.79 2.11
CA GLN A 198 2.69 -12.10 2.34
C GLN A 198 1.74 -13.20 1.85
N ASN A 199 0.42 -12.98 1.98
CA ASN A 199 -0.59 -13.90 1.46
C ASN A 199 -0.72 -13.74 -0.06
N ALA A 200 0.19 -14.40 -0.78
CA ALA A 200 0.28 -14.33 -2.24
C ALA A 200 -1.04 -14.73 -2.94
N ARG A 201 -1.76 -15.71 -2.38
CA ARG A 201 -2.99 -16.23 -2.99
C ARG A 201 -4.07 -15.16 -3.11
N ILE A 202 -4.36 -14.46 -2.00
CA ILE A 202 -5.39 -13.42 -2.04
C ILE A 202 -4.89 -12.21 -2.83
N ALA A 203 -3.64 -11.81 -2.69
CA ALA A 203 -3.09 -10.68 -3.41
C ALA A 203 -3.21 -10.86 -4.93
N LEU A 204 -2.79 -12.01 -5.46
CA LEU A 204 -2.87 -12.33 -6.88
C LEU A 204 -4.32 -12.50 -7.36
N GLN A 205 -5.25 -12.97 -6.52
CA GLN A 205 -6.66 -13.10 -6.88
C GLN A 205 -7.31 -11.75 -7.22
N PHE A 206 -6.88 -10.68 -6.58
CA PHE A 206 -7.45 -9.34 -6.75
C PHE A 206 -6.60 -8.41 -7.64
N ALA A 207 -5.32 -8.73 -7.86
CA ALA A 207 -4.42 -7.92 -8.67
C ALA A 207 -4.59 -8.18 -10.18
N HIS A 208 -4.16 -7.21 -10.99
CA HIS A 208 -4.02 -7.35 -12.44
C HIS A 208 -2.66 -7.96 -12.78
N ARG A 209 -1.60 -7.48 -12.13
CA ARG A 209 -0.21 -7.94 -12.28
C ARG A 209 0.43 -8.15 -10.93
N GLY A 210 1.45 -9.01 -10.91
CA GLY A 210 2.24 -9.26 -9.72
C GLY A 210 3.74 -9.32 -10.00
N TYR A 211 4.50 -9.08 -8.95
CA TYR A 211 5.95 -9.27 -8.88
C TYR A 211 6.26 -10.11 -7.67
N VAL A 212 7.08 -11.13 -7.84
CA VAL A 212 7.54 -11.99 -6.74
C VAL A 212 8.90 -11.50 -6.32
N LEU A 213 9.00 -11.02 -5.09
CA LEU A 213 10.25 -10.55 -4.50
C LEU A 213 10.80 -11.63 -3.58
N ASP A 214 12.05 -11.99 -3.79
CA ASP A 214 12.81 -12.90 -2.95
C ASP A 214 14.19 -12.34 -2.68
N THR A 215 14.56 -12.25 -1.41
CA THR A 215 15.88 -11.79 -0.95
C THR A 215 16.39 -10.56 -1.73
N GLY A 216 15.55 -9.51 -1.79
CA GLY A 216 15.90 -8.24 -2.43
C GLY A 216 15.90 -8.21 -3.96
N ALA A 217 15.50 -9.29 -4.64
CA ALA A 217 15.42 -9.39 -6.09
C ALA A 217 14.04 -9.80 -6.59
N ILE A 218 13.61 -9.31 -7.76
CA ILE A 218 12.39 -9.79 -8.43
C ILE A 218 12.75 -11.07 -9.17
N VAL A 219 12.14 -12.20 -8.74
CA VAL A 219 12.40 -13.53 -9.31
C VAL A 219 11.32 -13.98 -10.31
N ALA A 220 10.12 -13.40 -10.25
CA ALA A 220 9.07 -13.64 -11.24
C ALA A 220 8.18 -12.41 -11.35
N SER A 221 7.59 -12.20 -12.51
CA SER A 221 6.65 -11.11 -12.76
C SER A 221 5.71 -11.46 -13.92
N GLY A 222 4.53 -10.86 -13.92
CA GLY A 222 3.58 -11.07 -15.02
C GLY A 222 2.13 -10.80 -14.63
N ASN A 223 1.21 -11.26 -15.48
CA ASN A 223 -0.22 -11.26 -15.19
C ASN A 223 -0.50 -12.07 -13.91
N ALA A 224 -1.37 -11.57 -13.05
CA ALA A 224 -1.63 -12.21 -11.76
C ALA A 224 -2.20 -13.65 -11.90
N ARG A 225 -3.02 -13.92 -12.94
CA ARG A 225 -3.54 -15.26 -13.20
C ARG A 225 -2.43 -16.22 -13.64
N GLU A 226 -1.52 -15.76 -14.53
CA GLU A 226 -0.37 -16.55 -14.98
C GLU A 226 0.57 -16.89 -13.80
N LEU A 227 0.80 -15.93 -12.91
CA LEU A 227 1.58 -16.17 -11.69
C LEU A 227 0.89 -17.15 -10.74
N MET A 228 -0.43 -17.10 -10.62
CA MET A 228 -1.20 -18.07 -9.85
C MET A 228 -1.08 -19.49 -10.40
N ASP A 229 -0.88 -19.64 -11.71
CA ASP A 229 -0.76 -20.95 -12.38
C ASP A 229 0.68 -21.43 -12.52
N ASN A 230 1.66 -20.57 -12.27
CA ASN A 230 3.08 -20.89 -12.33
C ASN A 230 3.46 -21.93 -11.24
N PRO A 231 4.03 -23.10 -11.61
CA PRO A 231 4.36 -24.17 -10.66
C PRO A 231 5.34 -23.74 -9.57
N ASP A 232 6.35 -22.92 -9.92
CA ASP A 232 7.37 -22.47 -8.97
C ASP A 232 6.77 -21.48 -7.96
N VAL A 233 5.91 -20.57 -8.43
CA VAL A 233 5.18 -19.64 -7.55
C VAL A 233 4.21 -20.40 -6.65
N LYS A 234 3.49 -21.40 -7.19
CA LYS A 234 2.59 -22.26 -6.40
C LYS A 234 3.35 -22.95 -5.27
N LYS A 235 4.44 -23.61 -5.60
CA LYS A 235 5.24 -24.36 -4.63
C LYS A 235 5.87 -23.47 -3.55
N ALA A 236 6.35 -22.28 -3.91
CA ALA A 236 7.09 -21.44 -2.98
C ALA A 236 6.18 -20.50 -2.14
N TYR A 237 5.05 -20.02 -2.71
CA TYR A 237 4.30 -18.90 -2.13
C TYR A 237 2.78 -19.14 -1.99
N LEU A 238 2.17 -20.14 -2.66
CA LEU A 238 0.72 -20.34 -2.64
C LEU A 238 0.26 -21.49 -1.73
N GLY A 239 1.20 -22.21 -1.11
CA GLY A 239 0.91 -23.40 -0.32
C GLY A 239 0.42 -24.51 -1.25
N GLY A 240 1.30 -25.37 -1.70
CA GLY A 240 0.99 -26.57 -2.49
C GLY A 240 0.23 -27.60 -1.67
#